data_a3ae2780794fa7f23899ee3d003fb41c
#
_entry.id   a3ae2780794fa7f23899ee3d003fb41c
#
_cell.length_a   1.000
_cell.length_b   1.000
_cell.length_c   1.000
_cell.angle_alpha   90.00
_cell.angle_beta   90.00
_cell.angle_gamma   90.00
#
_symmetry.space_group_name_H-M   'P 1'
#
loop_
_entity.id
_entity.type
_entity.pdbx_description
1 polymer ?
#
loop_
_entity_poly.entity_id
_entity_poly.type
_entity_poly.pdbx_seq_one_letter_code
_entity_poly.pdbx_strand_id
1 'polypeptide(L)'
;MDSQRKGADEREQGFTLIELLVAIVVVGILTAVAIVGIGGLTGTAKGATCQATLDASKTAVAAYYASQSPNAYPTTIDQMTTANDLVLQGGLVHTATTISDNGTPATWTITLGANGVLTSSIPATCN
;
A
#
# COMPACT_ATOMS: atom_id res chain seq x y z
N MET A 1 58.72 23.96 38.77
CA MET A 1 57.40 23.41 38.93
C MET A 1 56.92 22.96 37.52
N ASP A 2 57.09 21.67 37.29
CA ASP A 2 56.77 21.03 35.99
C ASP A 2 55.29 20.85 35.86
N SER A 3 54.71 21.61 34.96
CA SER A 3 53.33 21.37 34.51
C SER A 3 53.34 20.25 33.46
N GLN A 4 53.10 19.06 33.91
CA GLN A 4 52.83 17.90 33.06
C GLN A 4 51.64 18.20 32.16
N ARG A 5 51.90 18.63 30.94
CA ARG A 5 50.94 18.56 29.87
C ARG A 5 50.84 17.09 29.42
N LYS A 6 49.93 16.38 30.04
CA LYS A 6 49.49 15.09 29.57
C LYS A 6 48.66 15.34 28.35
N GLY A 7 49.31 15.36 27.18
CA GLY A 7 48.62 15.34 25.90
C GLY A 7 47.84 14.04 25.83
N ALA A 8 46.54 14.15 25.86
CA ALA A 8 45.65 13.08 25.44
C ALA A 8 45.90 12.87 23.96
N ASP A 9 46.67 11.86 23.66
CA ASP A 9 46.81 11.31 22.31
C ASP A 9 45.46 10.65 21.98
N GLU A 10 44.48 11.45 21.63
CA GLU A 10 43.27 10.97 21.02
C GLU A 10 43.70 10.44 19.67
N ARG A 11 43.93 9.14 19.62
CA ARG A 11 44.11 8.41 18.37
C ARG A 11 42.82 8.59 17.60
N GLU A 12 42.79 9.58 16.74
CA GLU A 12 41.82 9.65 15.68
C GLU A 12 42.05 8.44 14.79
N GLN A 13 41.32 7.37 15.07
CA GLN A 13 41.33 6.18 14.25
C GLN A 13 40.52 6.52 13.01
N GLY A 14 41.19 7.03 12.00
CA GLY A 14 40.61 7.19 10.68
C GLY A 14 40.31 5.83 10.07
N PHE A 15 39.24 5.75 9.30
CA PHE A 15 38.93 4.56 8.52
C PHE A 15 40.01 4.26 7.48
N THR A 16 40.33 2.99 7.31
CA THR A 16 41.25 2.57 6.27
C THR A 16 40.56 2.64 4.91
N LEU A 17 41.33 2.89 3.85
CA LEU A 17 40.81 2.95 2.48
C LEU A 17 40.15 1.62 2.07
N ILE A 18 40.70 0.50 2.51
CA ILE A 18 40.16 -0.83 2.23
C ILE A 18 38.80 -1.06 2.95
N GLU A 19 38.64 -0.54 4.15
CA GLU A 19 37.41 -0.65 4.91
C GLU A 19 36.26 0.09 4.22
N LEU A 20 36.53 1.29 3.72
CA LEU A 20 35.58 2.06 2.93
C LEU A 20 35.24 1.37 1.60
N LEU A 21 36.24 0.80 0.94
CA LEU A 21 36.05 0.05 -0.31
C LEU A 21 35.15 -1.17 -0.08
N VAL A 22 35.41 -1.96 0.95
CA VAL A 22 34.57 -3.12 1.31
C VAL A 22 33.13 -2.68 1.64
N ALA A 23 32.97 -1.59 2.39
CA ALA A 23 31.66 -1.08 2.75
C ALA A 23 30.81 -0.72 1.51
N ILE A 24 31.36 0.01 0.54
CA ILE A 24 30.64 0.37 -0.69
C ILE A 24 30.30 -0.84 -1.56
N VAL A 25 31.18 -1.85 -1.62
CA VAL A 25 30.90 -3.10 -2.37
C VAL A 25 29.75 -3.87 -1.71
N VAL A 26 29.77 -4.02 -0.39
CA VAL A 26 28.69 -4.70 0.34
C VAL A 26 27.35 -3.98 0.17
N VAL A 27 27.33 -2.66 0.31
CA VAL A 27 26.12 -1.85 0.10
C VAL A 27 25.62 -1.99 -1.34
N GLY A 28 26.53 -1.99 -2.33
CA GLY A 28 26.18 -2.18 -3.74
C GLY A 28 25.49 -3.51 -4.01
N ILE A 29 25.99 -4.61 -3.44
CA ILE A 29 25.38 -5.95 -3.59
C ILE A 29 24.00 -5.99 -2.90
N LEU A 30 23.89 -5.47 -1.68
CA LEU A 30 22.62 -5.44 -0.95
C LEU A 30 21.56 -4.62 -1.69
N THR A 31 21.93 -3.48 -2.26
CA THR A 31 21.04 -2.63 -3.05
C THR A 31 20.54 -3.35 -4.30
N ALA A 32 21.41 -4.06 -5.00
CA ALA A 32 21.05 -4.82 -6.20
C ALA A 32 19.99 -5.90 -5.89
N VAL A 33 20.18 -6.64 -4.78
CA VAL A 33 19.23 -7.68 -4.36
C VAL A 33 17.88 -7.09 -3.95
N ALA A 34 17.88 -5.94 -3.27
CA ALA A 34 16.66 -5.26 -2.86
C ALA A 34 15.78 -4.84 -4.06
N ILE A 35 16.39 -4.29 -5.11
CA ILE A 35 15.67 -3.87 -6.31
C ILE A 35 14.98 -5.04 -7.03
N VAL A 36 15.67 -6.17 -7.16
CA VAL A 36 15.10 -7.38 -7.79
C VAL A 36 13.95 -7.96 -6.95
N GLY A 37 14.07 -7.92 -5.62
CA GLY A 37 13.04 -8.43 -4.71
C GLY A 37 11.73 -7.65 -4.75
N ILE A 38 11.78 -6.34 -4.96
CA ILE A 38 10.59 -5.47 -4.95
C ILE A 38 9.75 -5.65 -6.23
N GLY A 39 10.36 -5.94 -7.37
CA GLY A 39 9.67 -6.07 -8.66
C GLY A 39 8.59 -7.17 -8.68
N GLY A 40 8.78 -8.27 -7.98
CA GLY A 40 7.81 -9.36 -7.87
C GLY A 40 6.67 -9.09 -6.88
N LEU A 41 6.90 -8.24 -5.87
CA LEU A 41 5.93 -7.96 -4.81
C LEU A 41 4.80 -7.01 -5.26
N THR A 42 5.07 -6.17 -6.26
CA THR A 42 4.10 -5.14 -6.69
C THR A 42 2.83 -5.76 -7.29
N GLY A 43 2.94 -6.84 -8.05
CA GLY A 43 1.80 -7.55 -8.62
C GLY A 43 0.95 -8.24 -7.53
N THR A 44 1.61 -8.92 -6.60
CA THR A 44 0.95 -9.58 -5.46
C THR A 44 0.29 -8.57 -4.53
N ALA A 45 0.93 -7.42 -4.27
CA ALA A 45 0.36 -6.37 -3.46
C ALA A 45 -0.91 -5.76 -4.09
N LYS A 46 -0.94 -5.59 -5.40
CA LYS A 46 -2.13 -5.09 -6.12
C LYS A 46 -3.30 -6.07 -6.02
N GLY A 47 -3.07 -7.36 -6.17
CA GLY A 47 -4.08 -8.39 -5.98
C GLY A 47 -4.63 -8.40 -4.55
N ALA A 48 -3.76 -8.33 -3.56
CA ALA A 48 -4.14 -8.26 -2.15
C ALA A 48 -4.96 -7.00 -1.82
N THR A 49 -4.58 -5.84 -2.38
CA THR A 49 -5.33 -4.60 -2.22
C THR A 49 -6.72 -4.70 -2.85
N CYS A 50 -6.83 -5.26 -4.05
CA CYS A 50 -8.11 -5.52 -4.71
C CYS A 50 -9.00 -6.41 -3.85
N GLN A 51 -8.49 -7.54 -3.36
CA GLN A 51 -9.24 -8.46 -2.51
C GLN A 51 -9.71 -7.80 -1.21
N ALA A 52 -8.81 -7.11 -0.52
CA ALA A 52 -9.16 -6.39 0.71
C ALA A 52 -10.23 -5.32 0.47
N THR A 53 -10.14 -4.58 -0.62
CA THR A 53 -11.15 -3.57 -1.00
C THR A 53 -12.48 -4.20 -1.35
N LEU A 54 -12.48 -5.34 -2.05
CA LEU A 54 -13.69 -6.08 -2.38
C LEU A 54 -14.40 -6.60 -1.12
N ASP A 55 -13.66 -7.14 -0.16
CA ASP A 55 -14.21 -7.66 1.08
C ASP A 55 -14.73 -6.53 1.99
N ALA A 56 -14.01 -5.42 2.07
CA ALA A 56 -14.48 -4.21 2.75
C ALA A 56 -15.76 -3.66 2.11
N SER A 57 -15.83 -3.64 0.79
CA SER A 57 -17.02 -3.17 0.05
C SER A 57 -18.22 -4.08 0.25
N LYS A 58 -18.04 -5.39 0.30
CA LYS A 58 -19.14 -6.35 0.63
C LYS A 58 -19.68 -6.11 2.04
N THR A 59 -18.78 -5.88 2.99
CA THR A 59 -19.16 -5.57 4.37
C THR A 59 -19.92 -4.24 4.44
N ALA A 60 -19.47 -3.23 3.72
CA ALA A 60 -20.11 -1.93 3.64
C ALA A 60 -21.52 -2.01 3.03
N VAL A 61 -21.70 -2.80 1.97
CA VAL A 61 -23.05 -3.05 1.38
C VAL A 61 -23.99 -3.68 2.41
N ALA A 62 -23.52 -4.64 3.17
CA ALA A 62 -24.33 -5.30 4.20
C ALA A 62 -24.67 -4.34 5.36
N ALA A 63 -23.71 -3.52 5.79
CA ALA A 63 -23.91 -2.51 6.83
C ALA A 63 -24.91 -1.45 6.38
N TYR A 64 -24.74 -0.92 5.17
CA TYR A 64 -25.67 0.03 4.58
C TYR A 64 -27.10 -0.53 4.51
N TYR A 65 -27.25 -1.75 3.99
CA TYR A 65 -28.56 -2.41 3.89
C TYR A 65 -29.23 -2.55 5.26
N ALA A 66 -28.47 -2.90 6.29
CA ALA A 66 -29.00 -3.05 7.65
C ALA A 66 -29.38 -1.72 8.31
N SER A 67 -28.73 -0.63 7.91
CA SER A 67 -28.97 0.71 8.49
C SER A 67 -30.16 1.43 7.86
N GLN A 68 -30.61 1.02 6.67
CA GLN A 68 -31.73 1.66 5.99
C GLN A 68 -33.09 1.16 6.51
N SER A 69 -34.07 2.06 6.58
CA SER A 69 -35.44 1.73 6.95
C SER A 69 -36.44 2.39 5.97
N PRO A 70 -37.07 1.66 5.06
CA PRO A 70 -36.97 0.22 4.81
C PRO A 70 -35.61 -0.18 4.24
N ASN A 71 -35.24 -1.45 4.44
CA ASN A 71 -33.97 -1.97 3.94
C ASN A 71 -33.81 -1.76 2.44
N ALA A 72 -32.70 -1.13 2.05
CA ALA A 72 -32.37 -0.84 0.66
C ALA A 72 -30.89 -1.04 0.39
N TYR A 73 -30.57 -1.57 -0.78
CA TYR A 73 -29.17 -1.69 -1.21
C TYR A 73 -28.61 -0.35 -1.67
N PRO A 74 -27.32 -0.08 -1.47
CA PRO A 74 -26.69 1.11 -2.02
C PRO A 74 -26.69 1.05 -3.55
N THR A 75 -26.96 2.17 -4.19
CA THR A 75 -26.91 2.32 -5.65
C THR A 75 -25.62 3.02 -6.10
N THR A 76 -24.94 3.68 -5.17
CA THR A 76 -23.67 4.35 -5.43
C THR A 76 -22.67 4.10 -4.31
N ILE A 77 -21.38 4.20 -4.65
CA ILE A 77 -20.28 4.12 -3.69
C ILE A 77 -20.36 5.29 -2.69
N ASP A 78 -20.77 6.47 -3.17
CA ASP A 78 -20.89 7.66 -2.33
C ASP A 78 -21.87 7.48 -1.17
N GLN A 79 -22.91 6.71 -1.35
CA GLN A 79 -23.86 6.42 -0.26
C GLN A 79 -23.18 5.69 0.89
N MET A 80 -22.33 4.72 0.60
CA MET A 80 -21.58 3.96 1.62
C MET A 80 -20.47 4.79 2.27
N THR A 81 -19.79 5.64 1.50
CA THR A 81 -18.73 6.51 2.05
C THR A 81 -19.32 7.63 2.91
N THR A 82 -20.45 8.21 2.52
CA THR A 82 -21.15 9.23 3.29
C THR A 82 -21.74 8.68 4.59
N ALA A 83 -22.22 7.44 4.56
CA ALA A 83 -22.73 6.75 5.76
C ALA A 83 -21.59 6.29 6.71
N ASN A 84 -20.32 6.44 6.33
CA ASN A 84 -19.14 5.89 6.99
C ASN A 84 -19.10 4.35 7.07
N ASP A 85 -19.90 3.68 6.26
CA ASP A 85 -19.87 2.22 6.15
C ASP A 85 -18.66 1.73 5.33
N LEU A 86 -18.15 2.58 4.43
CA LEU A 86 -16.98 2.31 3.60
C LEU A 86 -15.95 3.44 3.73
N VAL A 87 -14.74 3.10 4.16
CA VAL A 87 -13.58 4.01 4.15
C VAL A 87 -12.61 3.53 3.09
N LEU A 88 -12.41 4.34 2.06
CA LEU A 88 -11.43 4.06 1.01
C LEU A 88 -10.04 4.47 1.46
N GLN A 89 -9.09 3.58 1.32
CA GLN A 89 -7.69 3.84 1.63
C GLN A 89 -7.06 4.79 0.61
N GLY A 90 -6.02 5.52 1.02
CA GLY A 90 -5.29 6.41 0.12
C GLY A 90 -4.72 5.66 -1.09
N GLY A 91 -4.78 6.29 -2.27
CA GLY A 91 -4.37 5.69 -3.53
C GLY A 91 -5.48 4.96 -4.28
N LEU A 92 -6.68 4.88 -3.73
CA LEU A 92 -7.87 4.42 -4.45
C LEU A 92 -8.67 5.60 -4.98
N VAL A 93 -9.27 5.40 -6.14
CA VAL A 93 -10.22 6.35 -6.75
C VAL A 93 -11.58 5.67 -6.91
N HIS A 94 -12.66 6.44 -6.84
CA HIS A 94 -13.99 5.92 -7.06
C HIS A 94 -14.82 6.84 -7.95
N THR A 95 -15.77 6.25 -8.60
CA THR A 95 -16.88 6.92 -9.29
C THR A 95 -18.18 6.56 -8.57
N ALA A 96 -19.32 6.96 -9.13
CA ALA A 96 -20.61 6.59 -8.54
C ALA A 96 -20.76 5.09 -8.29
N THR A 97 -20.23 4.25 -9.18
CA THR A 97 -20.45 2.79 -9.13
C THR A 97 -19.16 1.96 -9.17
N THR A 98 -17.98 2.58 -9.25
CA THR A 98 -16.72 1.83 -9.35
C THR A 98 -15.70 2.29 -8.33
N ILE A 99 -14.86 1.37 -7.87
CA ILE A 99 -13.65 1.62 -7.10
C ILE A 99 -12.49 1.00 -7.87
N SER A 100 -11.38 1.71 -7.99
CA SER A 100 -10.18 1.23 -8.67
C SER A 100 -8.91 1.74 -8.03
N ASP A 101 -7.78 1.14 -8.37
CA ASP A 101 -6.49 1.75 -8.09
C ASP A 101 -6.27 3.00 -8.96
N ASN A 102 -5.38 3.88 -8.53
CA ASN A 102 -5.07 5.13 -9.24
C ASN A 102 -4.09 4.93 -10.42
N GLY A 103 -4.04 3.73 -10.99
CA GLY A 103 -3.24 3.43 -12.18
C GLY A 103 -3.86 4.00 -13.45
N THR A 104 -3.03 4.31 -14.43
CA THR A 104 -3.47 4.75 -15.77
C THR A 104 -2.82 3.88 -16.84
N PRO A 105 -3.51 2.83 -17.33
CA PRO A 105 -4.85 2.37 -16.94
C PRO A 105 -4.88 1.73 -15.55
N ALA A 106 -6.06 1.72 -14.93
CA ALA A 106 -6.27 1.02 -13.66
C ALA A 106 -5.96 -0.47 -13.81
N THR A 107 -5.31 -1.04 -12.80
CA THR A 107 -4.92 -2.46 -12.85
C THR A 107 -6.04 -3.39 -12.39
N TRP A 108 -6.98 -2.85 -11.63
CA TRP A 108 -8.19 -3.55 -11.21
C TRP A 108 -9.33 -2.55 -10.97
N THR A 109 -10.56 -3.03 -11.09
CA THR A 109 -11.77 -2.24 -10.85
C THR A 109 -12.82 -3.12 -10.17
N ILE A 110 -13.45 -2.61 -9.13
CA ILE A 110 -14.61 -3.21 -8.47
C ILE A 110 -15.84 -2.39 -8.91
N THR A 111 -16.87 -3.05 -9.37
CA THR A 111 -18.11 -2.40 -9.84
C THR A 111 -19.26 -2.80 -8.93
N LEU A 112 -20.00 -1.80 -8.46
CA LEU A 112 -21.25 -1.96 -7.73
C LEU A 112 -22.39 -2.09 -8.74
N GLY A 113 -23.01 -3.23 -8.77
CA GLY A 113 -24.19 -3.53 -9.59
C GLY A 113 -25.50 -3.42 -8.82
N ALA A 114 -26.58 -3.80 -9.47
CA ALA A 114 -27.91 -3.83 -8.87
C ALA A 114 -27.93 -4.76 -7.65
N ASN A 115 -28.80 -4.44 -6.68
CA ASN A 115 -28.99 -5.19 -5.44
C ASN A 115 -27.72 -5.38 -4.61
N GLY A 116 -26.77 -4.43 -4.69
CA GLY A 116 -25.54 -4.47 -3.92
C GLY A 116 -24.54 -5.54 -4.37
N VAL A 117 -24.70 -6.11 -5.55
CA VAL A 117 -23.76 -7.08 -6.11
C VAL A 117 -22.46 -6.39 -6.49
N LEU A 118 -21.35 -6.89 -5.98
CA LEU A 118 -20.01 -6.38 -6.30
C LEU A 118 -19.31 -7.37 -7.24
N THR A 119 -18.82 -6.86 -8.35
CA THR A 119 -18.01 -7.61 -9.32
C THR A 119 -16.65 -6.97 -9.47
N SER A 120 -15.60 -7.78 -9.46
CA SER A 120 -14.27 -7.31 -9.82
C SER A 120 -14.00 -7.58 -11.28
N SER A 121 -13.56 -6.57 -11.99
CA SER A 121 -13.10 -6.68 -13.37
C SER A 121 -11.64 -6.21 -13.47
N ILE A 122 -10.99 -6.66 -14.41
CA ILE A 122 -9.63 -7.00 -14.59
C ILE A 122 -8.87 -6.07 -15.53
N PRO A 123 -7.51 -6.23 -15.49
CA PRO A 123 -6.87 -7.43 -16.06
C PRO A 123 -6.65 -8.63 -15.12
N ALA A 124 -6.91 -8.57 -13.88
CA ALA A 124 -6.88 -9.79 -13.05
C ALA A 124 -8.01 -9.75 -12.03
N THR A 125 -8.74 -10.84 -11.89
CA THR A 125 -9.63 -11.07 -10.74
C THR A 125 -8.86 -10.77 -9.46
N CYS A 126 -9.51 -10.16 -8.46
CA CYS A 126 -8.96 -10.15 -7.12
C CYS A 126 -8.79 -11.60 -6.67
N ASN A 127 -7.61 -12.15 -6.77
CA ASN A 127 -7.23 -13.49 -6.33
C ASN A 127 -6.22 -13.37 -5.22
#